data_7150314ba2bc85d9e710f95889920be8
#
_entry.id   7150314ba2bc85d9e710f95889920be8
#
_cell.length_a   1.000
_cell.length_b   1.000
_cell.length_c   1.000
_cell.angle_alpha   90.00
_cell.angle_beta   90.00
_cell.angle_gamma   90.00
#
_symmetry.space_group_name_H-M   'P 1'
#
loop_
_entity.id
_entity.type
_entity.pdbx_description
1 polymer ?
#
loop_
_entity_poly.entity_id
_entity_poly.type
_entity_poly.pdbx_seq_one_letter_code
_entity_poly.pdbx_strand_id
1 'polypeptide(L)'
;MKSIRTIAVGAFFLYGFLLVPSIARAQYGATPFHDPATGETYHIEAGLALWNPPPDLTVASEQFGIAGTQISALNDLGIVQKRITELRLVLRPARKHKFRVNYLPMHYTAQSTVHREFIFNGIRYGLNLPVSTDLTWKTWLLAYEYDFLYKDRWFVGFVMQAKATDVEVKLDSPIGSDSVIAKAPIPNIGGIVRVYVVPNISITGEMVGMKIPDSVSTSYRAHYVDFDLYGTVNFNSYAGVQVGYRSLDVGYTIKKDQGTFLMKGLYFGGVVRY
;
A
#
# COMPACT_ATOMS: atom_id res chain seq x y z
N MET A 1 12.12 -23.95 -16.33
CA MET A 1 13.19 -23.59 -15.36
C MET A 1 13.20 -22.08 -15.11
N LYS A 2 12.16 -21.50 -14.47
CA LYS A 2 12.12 -20.06 -14.09
C LYS A 2 11.21 -19.90 -12.87
N SER A 3 11.55 -20.47 -11.72
CA SER A 3 10.70 -20.32 -10.52
C SER A 3 11.44 -20.30 -9.18
N ILE A 4 12.77 -20.35 -9.15
CA ILE A 4 13.49 -20.53 -7.89
C ILE A 4 14.11 -19.22 -7.35
N ARG A 5 14.14 -18.13 -8.13
CA ARG A 5 14.84 -16.90 -7.71
C ARG A 5 14.04 -15.97 -6.78
N THR A 6 12.73 -16.06 -6.74
CA THR A 6 11.90 -15.12 -5.95
C THR A 6 11.73 -15.55 -4.48
N ILE A 7 11.86 -16.84 -4.18
CA ILE A 7 11.71 -17.35 -2.80
C ILE A 7 12.96 -17.10 -1.95
N ALA A 8 14.14 -17.02 -2.56
CA ALA A 8 15.39 -16.85 -1.83
C ALA A 8 15.57 -15.46 -1.19
N VAL A 9 14.96 -14.41 -1.75
CA VAL A 9 15.08 -13.04 -1.23
C VAL A 9 14.24 -12.85 0.04
N GLY A 10 13.06 -13.48 0.13
CA GLY A 10 12.22 -13.42 1.34
C GLY A 10 12.81 -14.15 2.54
N ALA A 11 13.51 -15.27 2.31
CA ALA A 11 14.13 -16.05 3.37
C ALA A 11 15.37 -15.37 3.97
N PHE A 12 16.10 -14.60 3.19
CA PHE A 12 17.31 -13.90 3.64
C PHE A 12 16.98 -12.75 4.62
N PHE A 13 15.86 -12.07 4.42
CA PHE A 13 15.42 -11.01 5.34
C PHE A 13 14.91 -11.55 6.68
N LEU A 14 14.30 -12.73 6.70
CA LEU A 14 13.83 -13.35 7.95
C LEU A 14 14.99 -13.88 8.81
N TYR A 15 16.05 -14.40 8.19
CA TYR A 15 17.22 -14.93 8.89
C TYR A 15 18.13 -13.84 9.47
N GLY A 16 18.23 -12.68 8.81
CA GLY A 16 19.01 -11.54 9.30
C GLY A 16 18.44 -10.92 10.59
N PHE A 17 17.14 -11.05 10.83
CA PHE A 17 16.49 -10.49 12.03
C PHE A 17 16.66 -11.37 13.28
N LEU A 18 17.00 -12.65 13.13
CA LEU A 18 17.16 -13.59 14.24
C LEU A 18 18.56 -13.59 14.87
N LEU A 19 19.55 -12.95 14.22
CA LEU A 19 20.95 -12.98 14.68
C LEU A 19 21.44 -11.72 15.42
N VAL A 20 20.60 -10.69 15.55
CA VAL A 20 21.03 -9.41 16.18
C VAL A 20 20.85 -9.30 17.70
N PRO A 21 20.14 -10.16 18.44
CA PRO A 21 19.92 -9.94 19.87
C PRO A 21 21.12 -10.19 20.80
N SER A 22 22.19 -10.81 20.33
CA SER A 22 23.27 -11.22 21.23
C SER A 22 24.37 -10.19 21.46
N ILE A 23 24.47 -9.16 20.63
CA ILE A 23 25.56 -8.15 20.76
C ILE A 23 25.17 -6.97 21.65
N ALA A 24 23.88 -6.67 21.84
CA ALA A 24 23.42 -5.55 22.65
C ALA A 24 23.45 -5.80 24.18
N ARG A 25 23.70 -7.01 24.63
CA ARG A 25 23.70 -7.37 26.07
C ARG A 25 24.93 -6.94 26.84
N ALA A 26 26.00 -6.53 26.18
CA ALA A 26 27.29 -6.30 26.82
C ALA A 26 27.51 -4.87 27.37
N GLN A 27 26.65 -3.90 27.09
CA GLN A 27 26.95 -2.50 27.38
C GLN A 27 26.01 -1.75 28.35
N TYR A 28 24.86 -2.32 28.72
CA TYR A 28 23.98 -1.68 29.70
C TYR A 28 23.49 -2.67 30.73
N GLY A 29 23.97 -2.50 31.97
CA GLY A 29 23.59 -3.31 33.12
C GLY A 29 22.17 -3.08 33.66
N ALA A 30 21.26 -2.60 32.84
CA ALA A 30 19.80 -2.56 33.07
C ALA A 30 19.13 -3.41 32.03
N THR A 31 18.25 -4.34 32.44
CA THR A 31 17.44 -5.13 31.53
C THR A 31 16.51 -4.19 30.76
N PRO A 32 16.72 -3.96 29.44
CA PRO A 32 16.05 -2.87 28.70
C PRO A 32 14.56 -3.12 28.46
N PHE A 33 13.95 -4.14 29.07
CA PHE A 33 12.61 -4.59 28.77
C PHE A 33 11.66 -4.62 30.01
N HIS A 34 11.97 -3.91 31.08
CA HIS A 34 11.11 -3.87 32.26
C HIS A 34 10.03 -2.78 32.22
N ASP A 35 10.28 -1.66 31.51
CA ASP A 35 9.29 -0.61 31.43
C ASP A 35 8.27 -0.89 30.31
N PRO A 36 6.96 -0.79 30.55
CA PRO A 36 5.94 -1.00 29.55
C PRO A 36 6.05 0.00 28.38
N ALA A 37 5.57 -0.42 27.23
CA ALA A 37 5.57 0.42 26.04
C ALA A 37 4.64 1.64 26.20
N THR A 38 5.15 2.83 25.87
CA THR A 38 4.36 4.05 25.83
C THR A 38 3.49 4.08 24.57
N GLY A 39 2.18 4.35 24.72
CA GLY A 39 1.26 4.46 23.58
C GLY A 39 0.60 3.15 23.16
N GLU A 40 0.64 2.10 23.99
CA GLU A 40 -0.10 0.85 23.78
C GLU A 40 -1.35 0.69 24.67
N THR A 41 -1.72 1.72 25.44
CA THR A 41 -2.86 1.71 26.37
C THR A 41 -4.04 2.52 25.87
N TYR A 42 -4.28 2.54 24.56
CA TYR A 42 -5.37 3.29 23.94
C TYR A 42 -6.56 2.39 23.58
N HIS A 43 -7.74 3.00 23.46
CA HIS A 43 -8.94 2.41 22.88
C HIS A 43 -9.24 2.91 21.47
N ILE A 44 -8.85 4.15 21.19
CA ILE A 44 -9.03 4.79 19.87
C ILE A 44 -7.70 5.43 19.48
N GLU A 45 -7.24 5.19 18.26
CA GLU A 45 -6.13 5.90 17.65
C GLU A 45 -6.59 6.50 16.32
N ALA A 46 -6.36 7.79 16.14
CA ALA A 46 -6.53 8.46 14.86
C ALA A 46 -5.16 8.87 14.32
N GLY A 47 -4.93 8.65 13.05
CA GLY A 47 -3.67 8.93 12.37
C GLY A 47 -3.86 9.64 11.05
N LEU A 48 -2.87 10.43 10.70
CA LEU A 48 -2.73 11.06 9.40
C LEU A 48 -1.33 10.78 8.89
N ALA A 49 -1.22 10.28 7.65
CA ALA A 49 0.06 10.05 6.98
C ALA A 49 0.12 10.81 5.66
N LEU A 50 1.28 11.40 5.37
CA LEU A 50 1.61 12.08 4.13
C LEU A 50 2.59 11.21 3.35
N TRP A 51 2.13 10.59 2.31
CA TRP A 51 2.90 9.69 1.46
C TRP A 51 3.18 10.35 0.11
N ASN A 52 4.39 10.21 -0.41
CA ASN A 52 4.81 10.87 -1.65
C ASN A 52 5.47 9.87 -2.62
N PRO A 53 4.74 8.86 -3.09
CA PRO A 53 5.27 7.87 -4.00
C PRO A 53 5.30 8.38 -5.44
N PRO A 54 6.32 8.04 -6.24
CA PRO A 54 6.21 8.13 -7.69
C PRO A 54 5.17 7.12 -8.20
N PRO A 55 4.21 7.52 -9.04
CA PRO A 55 3.23 6.59 -9.61
C PRO A 55 3.87 5.81 -10.77
N ASP A 56 4.03 4.51 -10.61
CA ASP A 56 4.35 3.59 -11.70
C ASP A 56 3.09 2.79 -12.03
N LEU A 57 2.28 3.36 -12.91
CA LEU A 57 1.00 2.81 -13.33
C LEU A 57 1.04 2.52 -14.83
N THR A 58 0.70 1.29 -15.19
CA THR A 58 0.54 0.88 -16.57
C THR A 58 -0.82 0.22 -16.76
N VAL A 59 -1.56 0.62 -17.77
CA VAL A 59 -2.89 0.09 -18.09
C VAL A 59 -2.98 -0.24 -19.58
N ALA A 60 -3.73 -1.30 -19.89
CA ALA A 60 -4.18 -1.63 -21.22
C ALA A 60 -5.64 -2.08 -21.14
N SER A 61 -6.50 -1.53 -21.96
CA SER A 61 -7.93 -1.86 -21.99
C SER A 61 -8.36 -2.18 -23.41
N GLU A 62 -9.16 -3.24 -23.59
CA GLU A 62 -9.74 -3.63 -24.86
C GLU A 62 -11.22 -3.26 -24.91
N GLN A 63 -11.64 -2.61 -25.97
CA GLN A 63 -13.05 -2.34 -26.23
C GLN A 63 -13.38 -2.64 -27.70
N PHE A 64 -14.59 -3.16 -27.96
CA PHE A 64 -15.08 -3.49 -29.31
C PHE A 64 -14.18 -4.47 -30.09
N GLY A 65 -13.41 -5.33 -29.39
CA GLY A 65 -12.49 -6.26 -30.02
C GLY A 65 -11.17 -5.61 -30.50
N ILE A 66 -10.96 -4.34 -30.19
CA ILE A 66 -9.70 -3.62 -30.47
C ILE A 66 -8.83 -3.73 -29.22
N ALA A 67 -7.69 -4.42 -29.36
CA ALA A 67 -6.73 -4.55 -28.28
C ALA A 67 -6.14 -3.16 -27.94
N GLY A 68 -6.23 -2.79 -26.66
CA GLY A 68 -5.62 -1.55 -26.16
C GLY A 68 -4.10 -1.63 -26.14
N THR A 69 -3.47 -0.49 -26.35
CA THR A 69 -2.02 -0.35 -26.15
C THR A 69 -1.72 -0.26 -24.65
N GLN A 70 -0.60 -0.82 -24.23
CA GLN A 70 -0.11 -0.62 -22.88
C GLN A 70 0.36 0.83 -22.70
N ILE A 71 -0.27 1.57 -21.78
CA ILE A 71 -0.09 3.01 -21.57
C ILE A 71 0.57 3.19 -20.20
N SER A 72 1.66 3.94 -20.15
CA SER A 72 2.34 4.35 -18.93
C SER A 72 1.78 5.70 -18.45
N ALA A 73 1.33 5.76 -17.21
CA ALA A 73 0.81 6.99 -16.62
C ALA A 73 1.86 8.11 -16.60
N LEU A 74 3.11 7.77 -16.31
CA LEU A 74 4.22 8.73 -16.27
C LEU A 74 4.66 9.16 -17.67
N ASN A 75 4.96 8.19 -18.56
CA ASN A 75 5.62 8.47 -19.83
C ASN A 75 4.65 8.92 -20.93
N ASP A 76 3.45 8.33 -20.97
CA ASP A 76 2.48 8.61 -22.04
C ASP A 76 1.45 9.68 -21.63
N LEU A 77 1.07 9.71 -20.34
CA LEU A 77 0.03 10.61 -19.83
C LEU A 77 0.57 11.80 -19.03
N GLY A 78 1.87 11.85 -18.75
CA GLY A 78 2.50 12.95 -18.02
C GLY A 78 2.11 13.07 -16.54
N ILE A 79 1.60 11.99 -15.94
CA ILE A 79 1.24 11.99 -14.52
C ILE A 79 2.51 12.02 -13.68
N VAL A 80 2.66 13.07 -12.88
CA VAL A 80 3.82 13.27 -12.01
C VAL A 80 3.52 12.90 -10.55
N GLN A 81 4.58 12.72 -9.79
CA GLN A 81 4.50 12.45 -8.36
C GLN A 81 3.69 13.51 -7.61
N LYS A 82 2.80 13.06 -6.74
CA LYS A 82 1.96 13.93 -5.90
C LYS A 82 1.89 13.40 -4.48
N ARG A 83 1.82 14.32 -3.51
CA ARG A 83 1.60 13.97 -2.11
C ARG A 83 0.18 13.45 -1.90
N ILE A 84 0.08 12.32 -1.22
CA ILE A 84 -1.16 11.64 -0.88
C ILE A 84 -1.34 11.72 0.63
N THR A 85 -2.55 12.03 1.08
CA THR A 85 -2.91 12.05 2.50
C THR A 85 -3.74 10.81 2.81
N GLU A 86 -3.25 9.98 3.73
CA GLU A 86 -3.99 8.84 4.25
C GLU A 86 -4.53 9.16 5.64
N LEU A 87 -5.82 8.88 5.84
CA LEU A 87 -6.48 8.95 7.15
C LEU A 87 -6.59 7.53 7.71
N ARG A 88 -6.27 7.37 8.98
CA ARG A 88 -6.28 6.09 9.69
C ARG A 88 -7.08 6.22 10.99
N LEU A 89 -7.92 5.24 11.25
CA LEU A 89 -8.63 5.10 12.53
C LEU A 89 -8.47 3.67 13.02
N VAL A 90 -8.09 3.52 14.29
CA VAL A 90 -7.98 2.23 14.97
C VAL A 90 -8.87 2.23 16.18
N LEU A 91 -9.74 1.22 16.27
CA LEU A 91 -10.55 0.92 17.44
C LEU A 91 -9.97 -0.33 18.09
N ARG A 92 -9.66 -0.25 19.37
CA ARG A 92 -9.06 -1.32 20.16
C ARG A 92 -9.96 -1.67 21.34
N PRO A 93 -11.00 -2.51 21.14
CA PRO A 93 -11.94 -2.89 22.20
C PRO A 93 -11.30 -3.77 23.26
N ALA A 94 -10.24 -4.48 22.93
CA ALA A 94 -9.49 -5.33 23.85
C ALA A 94 -7.98 -5.35 23.48
N ARG A 95 -7.16 -5.73 24.42
CA ARG A 95 -5.69 -5.65 24.33
C ARG A 95 -5.10 -6.31 23.06
N LYS A 96 -5.74 -7.36 22.56
CA LYS A 96 -5.28 -8.16 21.42
C LYS A 96 -6.08 -7.95 20.15
N HIS A 97 -7.14 -7.15 20.18
CA HIS A 97 -8.10 -6.99 19.09
C HIS A 97 -8.13 -5.54 18.62
N LYS A 98 -7.90 -5.32 17.34
CA LYS A 98 -7.95 -4.00 16.71
C LYS A 98 -8.78 -4.06 15.44
N PHE A 99 -9.66 -3.07 15.27
CA PHE A 99 -10.37 -2.81 14.03
C PHE A 99 -9.80 -1.53 13.42
N ARG A 100 -9.45 -1.58 12.15
CA ARG A 100 -8.83 -0.45 11.46
C ARG A 100 -9.69 -0.02 10.28
N VAL A 101 -9.84 1.29 10.14
CA VAL A 101 -10.47 1.93 8.97
C VAL A 101 -9.48 2.93 8.41
N ASN A 102 -9.09 2.76 7.15
CA ASN A 102 -8.23 3.72 6.47
C ASN A 102 -8.94 4.27 5.24
N TYR A 103 -8.68 5.53 4.94
CA TYR A 103 -9.13 6.18 3.72
C TYR A 103 -7.93 6.79 2.99
N LEU A 104 -7.72 6.37 1.76
CA LEU A 104 -6.62 6.79 0.89
C LEU A 104 -7.19 7.36 -0.41
N PRO A 105 -7.41 8.69 -0.50
CA PRO A 105 -7.80 9.36 -1.73
C PRO A 105 -6.56 9.74 -2.54
N MET A 106 -6.55 9.38 -3.82
CA MET A 106 -5.54 9.79 -4.79
C MET A 106 -6.23 10.47 -5.96
N HIS A 107 -5.71 11.61 -6.37
CA HIS A 107 -6.22 12.35 -7.51
C HIS A 107 -5.04 12.99 -8.25
N TYR A 108 -4.89 12.61 -9.50
CA TYR A 108 -3.86 13.10 -10.39
C TYR A 108 -4.49 13.75 -11.60
N THR A 109 -3.99 14.90 -12.00
CA THR A 109 -4.34 15.59 -13.23
C THR A 109 -3.07 15.88 -14.00
N ALA A 110 -3.08 15.65 -15.30
CA ALA A 110 -1.95 15.92 -16.15
C ALA A 110 -2.43 16.45 -17.50
N GLN A 111 -1.61 17.29 -18.11
CA GLN A 111 -1.76 17.70 -19.51
C GLN A 111 -0.49 17.28 -20.23
N SER A 112 -0.63 16.52 -21.28
CA SER A 112 0.48 16.02 -22.08
C SER A 112 0.15 16.06 -23.56
N THR A 113 1.19 15.95 -24.38
CA THR A 113 1.05 15.73 -25.81
C THR A 113 1.45 14.30 -26.09
N VAL A 114 0.68 13.60 -26.90
CA VAL A 114 0.94 12.20 -27.27
C VAL A 114 2.26 12.11 -28.02
N HIS A 115 3.25 11.46 -27.41
CA HIS A 115 4.57 11.20 -28.00
C HIS A 115 4.64 9.86 -28.73
N ARG A 116 3.70 8.96 -28.47
CA ARG A 116 3.60 7.63 -29.07
C ARG A 116 2.12 7.29 -29.27
N GLU A 117 1.73 6.92 -30.50
CA GLU A 117 0.35 6.48 -30.74
C GLU A 117 -0.07 5.36 -29.80
N PHE A 118 -1.27 5.46 -29.25
CA PHE A 118 -1.86 4.42 -28.42
C PHE A 118 -3.38 4.31 -28.62
N ILE A 119 -3.91 3.15 -28.26
CA ILE A 119 -5.35 2.89 -28.25
C ILE A 119 -5.80 2.75 -26.80
N PHE A 120 -6.76 3.55 -26.41
CA PHE A 120 -7.40 3.49 -25.11
C PHE A 120 -8.91 3.41 -25.29
N ASN A 121 -9.52 2.39 -24.70
CA ASN A 121 -10.97 2.15 -24.74
C ASN A 121 -11.56 2.23 -26.17
N GLY A 122 -10.85 1.69 -27.17
CA GLY A 122 -11.25 1.68 -28.58
C GLY A 122 -10.96 2.96 -29.38
N ILE A 123 -10.52 4.04 -28.73
CA ILE A 123 -10.14 5.30 -29.37
C ILE A 123 -8.63 5.33 -29.64
N ARG A 124 -8.24 5.70 -30.86
CA ARG A 124 -6.83 5.87 -31.26
C ARG A 124 -6.41 7.32 -31.01
N TYR A 125 -5.39 7.50 -30.19
CA TYR A 125 -4.73 8.77 -29.90
C TYR A 125 -3.47 8.87 -30.74
N GLY A 126 -3.49 9.77 -31.74
CA GLY A 126 -2.37 9.97 -32.67
C GLY A 126 -1.26 10.85 -32.09
N LEU A 127 -0.11 10.86 -32.77
CA LEU A 127 1.03 11.70 -32.41
C LEU A 127 0.64 13.21 -32.36
N ASN A 128 1.27 13.93 -31.44
CA ASN A 128 1.08 15.38 -31.21
C ASN A 128 -0.36 15.78 -30.79
N LEU A 129 -1.21 14.82 -30.45
CA LEU A 129 -2.54 15.14 -29.93
C LEU A 129 -2.41 15.62 -28.47
N PRO A 130 -2.95 16.79 -28.10
CA PRO A 130 -3.03 17.21 -26.71
C PRO A 130 -4.05 16.34 -25.96
N VAL A 131 -3.66 15.82 -24.79
CA VAL A 131 -4.50 15.00 -23.94
C VAL A 131 -4.45 15.53 -22.51
N SER A 132 -5.63 15.72 -21.93
CA SER A 132 -5.81 15.98 -20.51
C SER A 132 -6.22 14.68 -19.82
N THR A 133 -5.50 14.31 -18.79
CA THR A 133 -5.74 13.09 -18.00
C THR A 133 -6.22 13.46 -16.62
N ASP A 134 -7.30 12.83 -16.17
CA ASP A 134 -7.77 12.83 -14.78
C ASP A 134 -7.83 11.40 -14.26
N LEU A 135 -7.04 11.13 -13.25
CA LEU A 135 -7.00 9.84 -12.56
C LEU A 135 -7.44 10.03 -11.11
N THR A 136 -8.59 9.51 -10.79
CA THR A 136 -9.10 9.45 -9.41
C THR A 136 -9.05 8.01 -8.92
N TRP A 137 -8.44 7.83 -7.75
CA TRP A 137 -8.38 6.54 -7.07
C TRP A 137 -8.72 6.73 -5.59
N LYS A 138 -9.81 6.13 -5.16
CA LYS A 138 -10.27 6.17 -3.77
C LYS A 138 -10.26 4.77 -3.20
N THR A 139 -9.63 4.60 -2.04
CA THR A 139 -9.60 3.32 -1.35
C THR A 139 -10.08 3.48 0.08
N TRP A 140 -11.10 2.72 0.44
CA TRP A 140 -11.50 2.44 1.80
C TRP A 140 -10.95 1.08 2.22
N LEU A 141 -10.32 1.02 3.36
CA LEU A 141 -9.81 -0.21 3.96
C LEU A 141 -10.53 -0.46 5.27
N LEU A 142 -11.03 -1.68 5.43
CA LEU A 142 -11.49 -2.23 6.71
C LEU A 142 -10.57 -3.40 7.06
N ALA A 143 -10.00 -3.39 8.26
CA ALA A 143 -9.14 -4.47 8.72
C ALA A 143 -9.49 -4.91 10.14
N TYR A 144 -9.25 -6.18 10.39
CA TYR A 144 -9.21 -6.77 11.70
C TYR A 144 -7.81 -7.30 11.97
N GLU A 145 -7.24 -6.91 13.10
CA GLU A 145 -5.93 -7.34 13.59
C GLU A 145 -6.10 -8.10 14.90
N TYR A 146 -5.48 -9.27 14.98
CA TYR A 146 -5.43 -10.09 16.17
C TYR A 146 -3.99 -10.38 16.58
N ASP A 147 -3.58 -9.81 17.73
CA ASP A 147 -2.24 -9.96 18.29
C ASP A 147 -2.16 -11.27 19.09
N PHE A 148 -1.87 -12.38 18.41
CA PHE A 148 -1.84 -13.70 19.06
C PHE A 148 -0.67 -13.84 20.03
N LEU A 149 0.48 -13.21 19.77
CA LEU A 149 1.58 -13.03 20.71
C LEU A 149 1.63 -11.58 21.15
N TYR A 150 1.42 -11.32 22.42
CA TYR A 150 1.44 -9.97 22.98
C TYR A 150 2.23 -9.92 24.29
N LYS A 151 3.25 -9.07 24.32
CA LYS A 151 4.14 -8.81 25.47
C LYS A 151 4.23 -7.30 25.71
N ASP A 152 4.87 -6.88 26.79
CA ASP A 152 4.94 -5.48 27.20
C ASP A 152 5.66 -4.58 26.20
N ARG A 153 6.54 -5.13 25.38
CA ARG A 153 7.38 -4.40 24.44
C ARG A 153 7.30 -4.90 22.99
N TRP A 154 6.51 -5.89 22.72
CA TRP A 154 6.36 -6.40 21.36
C TRP A 154 5.09 -7.21 21.19
N PHE A 155 4.61 -7.25 19.97
CA PHE A 155 3.55 -8.18 19.59
C PHE A 155 3.77 -8.71 18.18
N VAL A 156 3.16 -9.83 17.91
CA VAL A 156 3.00 -10.40 16.58
C VAL A 156 1.52 -10.66 16.39
N GLY A 157 1.00 -10.17 15.31
CA GLY A 157 -0.41 -10.24 14.98
C GLY A 157 -0.65 -10.76 13.57
N PHE A 158 -1.86 -11.19 13.38
CA PHE A 158 -2.43 -11.57 12.11
C PHE A 158 -3.41 -10.49 11.66
N VAL A 159 -3.42 -10.18 10.37
CA VAL A 159 -4.25 -9.13 9.78
C VAL A 159 -5.11 -9.70 8.67
N MET A 160 -6.42 -9.51 8.78
CA MET A 160 -7.38 -9.67 7.69
C MET A 160 -7.92 -8.31 7.29
N GLN A 161 -7.94 -8.02 6.01
CA GLN A 161 -8.48 -6.76 5.53
C GLN A 161 -9.24 -6.91 4.22
N ALA A 162 -10.20 -6.02 4.02
CA ALA A 162 -10.90 -5.82 2.76
C ALA A 162 -10.72 -4.37 2.32
N LYS A 163 -10.34 -4.17 1.06
CA LYS A 163 -10.24 -2.84 0.44
C LYS A 163 -11.35 -2.69 -0.57
N ALA A 164 -12.14 -1.64 -0.44
CA ALA A 164 -13.06 -1.19 -1.47
C ALA A 164 -12.38 -0.09 -2.27
N THR A 165 -12.03 -0.42 -3.50
CA THR A 165 -11.28 0.46 -4.41
C THR A 165 -12.18 0.95 -5.53
N ASP A 166 -12.18 2.25 -5.79
CA ASP A 166 -12.88 2.93 -6.87
C ASP A 166 -11.84 3.71 -7.68
N VAL A 167 -11.61 3.29 -8.92
CA VAL A 167 -10.64 3.88 -9.84
C VAL A 167 -11.36 4.41 -11.05
N GLU A 168 -11.14 5.68 -11.39
CA GLU A 168 -11.64 6.33 -12.59
C GLU A 168 -10.47 6.95 -13.33
N VAL A 169 -10.31 6.60 -14.59
CA VAL A 169 -9.35 7.20 -15.52
C VAL A 169 -10.12 7.88 -16.62
N LYS A 170 -9.96 9.17 -16.77
CA LYS A 170 -10.59 9.99 -17.81
C LYS A 170 -9.52 10.61 -18.70
N LEU A 171 -9.71 10.48 -20.01
CA LEU A 171 -8.89 11.09 -21.03
C LEU A 171 -9.76 12.04 -21.87
N ASP A 172 -9.40 13.31 -21.88
CA ASP A 172 -10.04 14.34 -22.69
C ASP A 172 -9.09 14.83 -23.79
N SER A 173 -9.55 14.89 -25.02
CA SER A 173 -8.78 15.35 -26.18
C SER A 173 -9.69 16.03 -27.21
N PRO A 174 -9.15 16.77 -28.20
CA PRO A 174 -9.95 17.38 -29.29
C PRO A 174 -10.73 16.36 -30.14
N ILE A 175 -10.32 15.08 -30.12
CA ILE A 175 -11.02 14.02 -30.90
C ILE A 175 -12.12 13.33 -30.09
N GLY A 176 -12.21 13.58 -28.79
CA GLY A 176 -13.22 13.01 -27.90
C GLY A 176 -12.75 12.89 -26.46
N SER A 177 -13.72 12.58 -25.60
CA SER A 177 -13.52 12.29 -24.18
C SER A 177 -13.93 10.85 -23.91
N ASP A 178 -13.12 10.14 -23.12
CA ASP A 178 -13.43 8.78 -22.71
C ASP A 178 -13.05 8.52 -21.24
N SER A 179 -13.76 7.61 -20.61
CA SER A 179 -13.51 7.26 -19.20
C SER A 179 -13.67 5.77 -18.94
N VAL A 180 -12.82 5.22 -18.08
CA VAL A 180 -12.90 3.86 -17.60
C VAL A 180 -13.03 3.88 -16.07
N ILE A 181 -14.03 3.18 -15.55
CA ILE A 181 -14.30 3.05 -14.12
C ILE A 181 -14.13 1.59 -13.73
N ALA A 182 -13.32 1.35 -12.70
CA ALA A 182 -13.13 0.03 -12.12
C ALA A 182 -13.42 0.08 -10.61
N LYS A 183 -14.28 -0.84 -10.14
CA LYS A 183 -14.59 -1.01 -8.72
C LYS A 183 -14.29 -2.44 -8.33
N ALA A 184 -13.47 -2.62 -7.31
CA ALA A 184 -13.10 -3.95 -6.86
C ALA A 184 -12.98 -4.03 -5.33
N PRO A 185 -13.65 -5.02 -4.71
CA PRO A 185 -13.31 -5.43 -3.36
C PRO A 185 -12.06 -6.32 -3.43
N ILE A 186 -11.05 -6.00 -2.63
CA ILE A 186 -9.77 -6.73 -2.59
C ILE A 186 -9.58 -7.27 -1.17
N PRO A 187 -9.89 -8.57 -0.92
CA PRO A 187 -9.59 -9.20 0.35
C PRO A 187 -8.10 -9.49 0.45
N ASN A 188 -7.51 -9.21 1.59
CA ASN A 188 -6.09 -9.46 1.86
C ASN A 188 -5.91 -10.09 3.23
N ILE A 189 -4.83 -10.85 3.36
CA ILE A 189 -4.43 -11.50 4.60
C ILE A 189 -2.94 -11.31 4.79
N GLY A 190 -2.50 -11.21 6.03
CA GLY A 190 -1.08 -11.06 6.32
C GLY A 190 -0.76 -11.00 7.79
N GLY A 191 0.38 -10.40 8.10
CA GLY A 191 0.88 -10.31 9.46
C GLY A 191 1.47 -8.94 9.77
N ILE A 192 1.53 -8.69 11.07
CA ILE A 192 2.11 -7.48 11.65
C ILE A 192 3.02 -7.87 12.81
N VAL A 193 4.14 -7.17 12.92
CA VAL A 193 5.03 -7.26 14.06
C VAL A 193 5.40 -5.86 14.52
N ARG A 194 5.33 -5.61 15.81
CA ARG A 194 5.83 -4.37 16.43
C ARG A 194 6.77 -4.71 17.58
N VAL A 195 7.88 -3.98 17.62
CA VAL A 195 8.89 -4.09 18.69
C VAL A 195 9.22 -2.70 19.19
N TYR A 196 9.19 -2.51 20.50
CA TYR A 196 9.65 -1.29 21.15
C TYR A 196 11.13 -1.43 21.53
N VAL A 197 11.98 -0.70 20.81
CA VAL A 197 13.43 -0.64 21.07
C VAL A 197 13.70 0.02 22.41
N VAL A 198 13.00 1.11 22.69
CA VAL A 198 12.88 1.78 23.99
C VAL A 198 11.41 2.02 24.30
N PRO A 199 10.99 2.36 25.52
CA PRO A 199 9.56 2.46 25.87
C PRO A 199 8.72 3.31 24.92
N ASN A 200 9.29 4.36 24.39
CA ASN A 200 8.61 5.36 23.56
C ASN A 200 8.96 5.28 22.06
N ILE A 201 9.82 4.35 21.62
CA ILE A 201 10.18 4.19 20.20
C ILE A 201 9.91 2.76 19.76
N SER A 202 9.04 2.60 18.77
CA SER A 202 8.74 1.30 18.17
C SER A 202 9.11 1.24 16.69
N ILE A 203 9.37 0.02 16.23
CA ILE A 203 9.47 -0.35 14.83
C ILE A 203 8.35 -1.32 14.54
N THR A 204 7.59 -1.07 13.49
CA THR A 204 6.48 -1.91 13.05
C THR A 204 6.70 -2.32 11.61
N GLY A 205 6.55 -3.61 11.33
CA GLY A 205 6.49 -4.16 9.99
C GLY A 205 5.14 -4.83 9.77
N GLU A 206 4.48 -4.51 8.69
CA GLU A 206 3.23 -5.13 8.25
C GLU A 206 3.38 -5.58 6.81
N MET A 207 2.88 -6.75 6.49
CA MET A 207 2.79 -7.25 5.13
C MET A 207 1.48 -8.00 4.95
N VAL A 208 0.71 -7.57 3.96
CA VAL A 208 -0.56 -8.19 3.60
C VAL A 208 -0.62 -8.42 2.10
N GLY A 209 -1.33 -9.44 1.68
CA GLY A 209 -1.44 -9.74 0.27
C GLY A 209 -2.58 -10.66 -0.10
N MET A 210 -2.82 -10.70 -1.41
CA MET A 210 -3.74 -11.62 -2.06
C MET A 210 -3.14 -12.01 -3.41
N LYS A 211 -3.35 -13.24 -3.82
CA LYS A 211 -3.07 -13.71 -5.18
C LYS A 211 -4.18 -14.64 -5.63
N ILE A 212 -4.72 -14.40 -6.81
CA ILE A 212 -5.58 -15.38 -7.50
C ILE A 212 -4.67 -16.32 -8.28
N PRO A 213 -4.58 -17.62 -7.90
CA PRO A 213 -3.73 -18.58 -8.60
C PRO A 213 -4.19 -18.81 -10.03
N ASP A 214 -3.25 -19.08 -10.94
CA ASP A 214 -3.53 -19.44 -12.35
C ASP A 214 -4.39 -20.70 -12.48
N SER A 215 -4.37 -21.57 -11.45
CA SER A 215 -5.20 -22.79 -11.39
C SER A 215 -6.69 -22.52 -11.19
N VAL A 216 -7.06 -21.34 -10.68
CA VAL A 216 -8.47 -20.97 -10.43
C VAL A 216 -9.09 -20.37 -11.67
N SER A 217 -8.36 -19.58 -12.44
CA SER A 217 -8.83 -18.99 -13.69
C SER A 217 -7.66 -18.56 -14.58
N THR A 218 -7.76 -18.87 -15.86
CA THR A 218 -6.82 -18.38 -16.88
C THR A 218 -7.17 -16.97 -17.36
N SER A 219 -8.42 -16.55 -17.19
CA SER A 219 -8.94 -15.26 -17.67
C SER A 219 -8.98 -14.19 -16.59
N TYR A 220 -8.78 -14.56 -15.33
CA TYR A 220 -8.83 -13.65 -14.18
C TYR A 220 -7.61 -13.88 -13.29
N ARG A 221 -6.65 -12.99 -13.36
CA ARG A 221 -5.45 -13.02 -12.53
C ARG A 221 -5.38 -11.71 -11.77
N ALA A 222 -5.06 -11.79 -10.50
CA ALA A 222 -4.77 -10.61 -9.71
C ALA A 222 -3.75 -10.95 -8.63
N HIS A 223 -2.87 -10.01 -8.37
CA HIS A 223 -2.05 -10.01 -7.18
C HIS A 223 -2.12 -8.64 -6.52
N TYR A 224 -2.03 -8.65 -5.23
CA TYR A 224 -1.97 -7.47 -4.39
C TYR A 224 -0.98 -7.74 -3.27
N VAL A 225 0.02 -6.89 -3.10
CA VAL A 225 0.98 -6.95 -2.00
C VAL A 225 1.15 -5.54 -1.45
N ASP A 226 0.93 -5.39 -0.16
CA ASP A 226 1.13 -4.13 0.55
C ASP A 226 2.10 -4.40 1.71
N PHE A 227 3.26 -3.77 1.66
CA PHE A 227 4.29 -3.82 2.67
C PHE A 227 4.48 -2.45 3.29
N ASP A 228 4.45 -2.38 4.60
CA ASP A 228 4.64 -1.15 5.38
C ASP A 228 5.65 -1.41 6.50
N LEU A 229 6.72 -0.60 6.53
CA LEU A 229 7.74 -0.62 7.58
C LEU A 229 7.89 0.79 8.15
N TYR A 230 7.61 0.96 9.44
CA TYR A 230 7.66 2.28 10.05
C TYR A 230 8.15 2.30 11.48
N GLY A 231 8.79 3.40 11.82
CA GLY A 231 9.11 3.79 13.18
C GLY A 231 8.05 4.72 13.75
N THR A 232 7.77 4.57 15.04
CA THR A 232 6.91 5.50 15.79
C THR A 232 7.69 6.02 16.99
N VAL A 233 7.71 7.35 17.16
CA VAL A 233 8.21 8.03 18.35
C VAL A 233 7.02 8.57 19.10
N ASN A 234 6.73 8.02 20.28
CA ASN A 234 5.65 8.45 21.16
C ASN A 234 6.16 9.54 22.11
N PHE A 235 5.59 10.73 22.08
CA PHE A 235 5.91 11.81 23.02
C PHE A 235 5.32 11.51 24.42
N ASN A 236 4.16 10.89 24.42
CA ASN A 236 3.44 10.41 25.59
C ASN A 236 2.46 9.29 25.16
N SER A 237 1.55 8.87 26.04
CA SER A 237 0.54 7.84 25.71
C SER A 237 -0.49 8.30 24.68
N TYR A 238 -0.65 9.62 24.48
CA TYR A 238 -1.72 10.22 23.66
C TYR A 238 -1.27 10.66 22.27
N ALA A 239 0.02 10.92 22.06
CA ALA A 239 0.51 11.46 20.79
C ALA A 239 1.87 10.90 20.40
N GLY A 240 2.05 10.73 19.09
CA GLY A 240 3.31 10.28 18.48
C GLY A 240 3.43 10.71 17.04
N VAL A 241 4.64 10.59 16.52
CA VAL A 241 4.96 10.80 15.11
C VAL A 241 5.47 9.51 14.48
N GLN A 242 5.23 9.36 13.20
CA GLN A 242 5.60 8.18 12.44
C GLN A 242 6.42 8.56 11.20
N VAL A 243 7.40 7.75 10.89
CA VAL A 243 8.11 7.78 9.61
C VAL A 243 8.25 6.35 9.12
N GLY A 244 7.96 6.14 7.84
CA GLY A 244 7.98 4.80 7.28
C GLY A 244 8.23 4.76 5.79
N TYR A 245 8.37 3.55 5.31
CA TYR A 245 8.46 3.19 3.90
C TYR A 245 7.35 2.20 3.57
N ARG A 246 6.56 2.53 2.57
CA ARG A 246 5.48 1.67 2.08
C ARG A 246 5.71 1.29 0.63
N SER A 247 5.39 0.06 0.28
CA SER A 247 5.39 -0.48 -1.07
C SER A 247 4.07 -1.18 -1.34
N LEU A 248 3.32 -0.66 -2.29
CA LEU A 248 2.05 -1.19 -2.76
C LEU A 248 2.24 -1.68 -4.19
N ASP A 249 2.08 -2.99 -4.41
CA ASP A 249 2.19 -3.66 -5.71
C ASP A 249 0.86 -4.33 -6.04
N VAL A 250 0.25 -3.91 -7.13
CA VAL A 250 -1.05 -4.41 -7.61
C VAL A 250 -0.92 -4.76 -9.08
N GLY A 251 -1.33 -5.95 -9.44
CA GLY A 251 -1.46 -6.35 -10.83
C GLY A 251 -2.74 -7.11 -11.07
N TYR A 252 -3.36 -6.86 -12.20
CA TYR A 252 -4.55 -7.58 -12.60
C TYR A 252 -4.56 -7.87 -14.11
N THR A 253 -5.20 -8.97 -14.44
CA THR A 253 -5.61 -9.32 -15.81
C THR A 253 -7.06 -9.80 -15.72
N ILE A 254 -7.97 -9.10 -16.36
CA ILE A 254 -9.38 -9.43 -16.43
C ILE A 254 -9.75 -9.58 -17.89
N LYS A 255 -9.89 -10.84 -18.36
CA LYS A 255 -10.05 -11.15 -19.78
C LYS A 255 -8.85 -10.62 -20.59
N LYS A 256 -9.01 -9.47 -21.23
CA LYS A 256 -7.99 -8.82 -22.06
C LYS A 256 -7.52 -7.49 -21.49
N ASP A 257 -8.17 -6.99 -20.44
CA ASP A 257 -7.75 -5.80 -19.72
C ASP A 257 -6.63 -6.17 -18.76
N GLN A 258 -5.57 -5.38 -18.76
CA GLN A 258 -4.41 -5.58 -17.90
C GLN A 258 -4.01 -4.26 -17.25
N GLY A 259 -3.56 -4.35 -16.01
CA GLY A 259 -3.02 -3.20 -15.31
C GLY A 259 -1.99 -3.63 -14.28
N THR A 260 -0.95 -2.82 -14.15
CA THR A 260 0.01 -2.91 -13.06
C THR A 260 0.14 -1.56 -12.40
N PHE A 261 0.24 -1.57 -11.10
CA PHE A 261 0.32 -0.37 -10.30
C PHE A 261 1.31 -0.60 -9.17
N LEU A 262 2.45 0.07 -9.24
CA LEU A 262 3.49 0.01 -8.23
C LEU A 262 3.68 1.40 -7.63
N MET A 263 3.44 1.53 -6.34
CA MET A 263 3.71 2.73 -5.59
C MET A 263 4.61 2.40 -4.40
N LYS A 264 5.75 3.06 -4.32
CA LYS A 264 6.69 2.85 -3.22
C LYS A 264 7.33 4.18 -2.81
N GLY A 265 7.53 4.36 -1.53
CA GLY A 265 8.17 5.58 -1.06
C GLY A 265 8.04 5.79 0.43
N LEU A 266 8.75 6.82 0.89
CA LEU A 266 8.72 7.26 2.27
C LEU A 266 7.42 8.02 2.57
N TYR A 267 6.96 7.90 3.80
CA TYR A 267 5.90 8.71 4.34
C TYR A 267 6.25 9.17 5.76
N PHE A 268 5.57 10.21 6.19
CA PHE A 268 5.59 10.67 7.56
C PHE A 268 4.19 11.02 8.02
N GLY A 269 3.94 10.89 9.30
CA GLY A 269 2.62 11.08 9.85
C GLY A 269 2.63 11.34 11.34
N GLY A 270 1.42 11.49 11.87
CA GLY A 270 1.19 11.61 13.29
C GLY A 270 0.01 10.78 13.73
N VAL A 271 0.01 10.43 15.01
CA VAL A 271 -1.07 9.69 15.65
C VAL A 271 -1.47 10.38 16.94
N VAL A 272 -2.78 10.36 17.21
CA VAL A 272 -3.37 10.77 18.49
C VAL A 272 -4.23 9.63 19.02
N ARG A 273 -4.24 9.46 20.34
CA ARG A 273 -4.85 8.31 21.02
C ARG A 273 -5.70 8.72 22.20
N TYR A 274 -6.69 7.90 22.44
CA TYR A 274 -7.59 8.02 23.60
C TYR A 274 -7.89 6.66 24.21
#